data_834979154c33a9e8b68e153c535cbbb9
#
_entry.id   834979154c33a9e8b68e153c535cbbb9
#
_cell.length_a   1.000
_cell.length_b   1.000
_cell.length_c   1.000
_cell.angle_alpha   90.00
_cell.angle_beta   90.00
_cell.angle_gamma   90.00
#
_symmetry.space_group_name_H-M   'P 1'
#
loop_
_entity.id
_entity.type
_entity.pdbx_description
1 polymer ?
#
loop_
_entity_poly.entity_id
_entity_poly.type
_entity_poly.pdbx_seq_one_letter_code
_entity_poly.pdbx_strand_id
1 'polypeptide(L)'
;MTTFIRSGKLGKVQFARAICYRQRDSIGVSDGPAPVPAGLDLDLWCGPAPLAVPKRKKFHYDWHWQWACGNGDLGNQGIHQMDIARWFLGETELSPRIVSFGGRLGYDDAGNTPNTQVVVHNY
;
A
#
# COMPACT_ATOMS: atom_id res chain seq x y z
N MET A 1 -13.00 20.12 -8.47
CA MET A 1 -13.96 19.09 -7.99
C MET A 1 -14.26 19.24 -6.51
N THR A 2 -13.28 19.29 -5.61
CA THR A 2 -13.48 19.47 -4.16
C THR A 2 -14.33 20.70 -3.81
N THR A 3 -14.06 21.85 -4.45
CA THR A 3 -14.84 23.09 -4.26
C THR A 3 -16.34 22.89 -4.57
N PHE A 4 -16.64 22.13 -5.63
CA PHE A 4 -18.02 21.84 -6.01
C PHE A 4 -18.72 20.97 -4.95
N ILE A 5 -18.04 19.95 -4.45
CA ILE A 5 -18.58 19.06 -3.41
C ILE A 5 -18.84 19.84 -2.12
N ARG A 6 -17.86 20.67 -1.72
CA ARG A 6 -17.97 21.52 -0.52
C ARG A 6 -18.99 22.65 -0.65
N SER A 7 -19.43 22.99 -1.86
CA SER A 7 -20.49 23.99 -2.06
C SER A 7 -21.89 23.54 -1.60
N GLY A 8 -22.03 22.29 -1.19
CA GLY A 8 -23.31 21.72 -0.76
C GLY A 8 -24.29 21.38 -1.89
N LYS A 9 -23.93 21.61 -3.15
CA LYS A 9 -24.82 21.34 -4.31
C LYS A 9 -25.17 19.86 -4.49
N LEU A 10 -24.34 18.96 -3.96
CA LEU A 10 -24.61 17.52 -3.93
C LEU A 10 -25.33 17.06 -2.65
N GLY A 11 -25.61 17.97 -1.72
CA GLY A 11 -26.04 17.59 -0.39
C GLY A 11 -24.87 17.00 0.44
N LYS A 12 -25.21 16.32 1.53
CA LYS A 12 -24.21 15.67 2.39
C LYS A 12 -23.70 14.38 1.73
N VAL A 13 -22.41 14.31 1.45
CA VAL A 13 -21.77 13.08 0.97
C VAL A 13 -21.73 12.09 2.12
N GLN A 14 -22.38 10.95 1.95
CA GLN A 14 -22.49 9.90 2.98
C GLN A 14 -21.45 8.79 2.79
N PHE A 15 -20.95 8.63 1.57
CA PHE A 15 -20.07 7.54 1.22
C PHE A 15 -19.12 7.96 0.09
N ALA A 16 -17.85 7.65 0.25
CA ALA A 16 -16.86 7.79 -0.80
C ALA A 16 -16.14 6.44 -1.00
N ARG A 17 -16.05 6.03 -2.24
CA ARG A 17 -15.34 4.81 -2.63
C ARG A 17 -14.13 5.15 -3.47
N ALA A 18 -12.97 4.76 -3.00
CA ALA A 18 -11.71 4.86 -3.73
C ALA A 18 -11.29 3.48 -4.22
N ILE A 19 -10.79 3.41 -5.44
CA ILE A 19 -10.51 2.14 -6.11
C ILE A 19 -9.12 2.20 -6.72
N CYS A 20 -8.29 1.21 -6.42
CA CYS A 20 -7.00 0.98 -7.06
C CYS A 20 -7.03 -0.38 -7.75
N TYR A 21 -7.40 -0.39 -9.02
CA TYR A 21 -7.43 -1.60 -9.87
C TYR A 21 -6.17 -1.67 -10.73
N ARG A 22 -5.04 -1.76 -10.10
CA ARG A 22 -3.79 -1.98 -10.84
C ARG A 22 -3.31 -3.40 -10.61
N GLN A 23 -3.35 -4.20 -11.66
CA GLN A 23 -2.70 -5.50 -11.61
C GLN A 23 -1.21 -5.32 -11.33
N ARG A 24 -0.73 -6.09 -10.37
CA ARG A 24 0.69 -6.21 -10.03
C ARG A 24 1.11 -7.63 -10.28
N ASP A 25 2.20 -7.81 -10.98
CA ASP A 25 2.76 -9.13 -11.23
C ASP A 25 3.33 -9.74 -9.95
N SER A 26 3.47 -11.06 -9.94
CA SER A 26 4.22 -11.78 -8.92
C SER A 26 5.66 -11.24 -8.85
N ILE A 27 6.16 -11.07 -7.63
CA ILE A 27 7.58 -10.72 -7.44
C ILE A 27 8.51 -11.92 -7.60
N GLY A 28 7.95 -13.11 -7.78
CA GLY A 28 8.68 -14.37 -7.93
C GLY A 28 9.31 -14.84 -6.64
N VAL A 29 9.87 -16.04 -6.71
CA VAL A 29 10.68 -16.63 -5.64
C VAL A 29 12.15 -16.58 -6.07
N SER A 30 13.03 -16.40 -5.10
CA SER A 30 14.48 -16.46 -5.27
C SER A 30 15.01 -17.55 -4.35
N ASP A 31 15.89 -18.40 -4.84
CA ASP A 31 16.49 -19.50 -4.09
C ASP A 31 17.46 -19.02 -2.98
N GLY A 32 17.73 -17.74 -2.95
CA GLY A 32 18.60 -17.10 -1.97
C GLY A 32 18.47 -15.58 -1.94
N PRO A 33 19.31 -14.92 -1.15
CA PRO A 33 19.38 -13.47 -1.12
C PRO A 33 19.70 -12.90 -2.51
N ALA A 34 19.05 -11.80 -2.87
CA ALA A 34 19.39 -11.06 -4.09
C ALA A 34 20.80 -10.46 -3.95
N PRO A 35 21.59 -10.41 -5.02
CA PRO A 35 22.87 -9.72 -4.97
C PRO A 35 22.66 -8.25 -4.64
N VAL A 36 23.39 -7.76 -3.65
CA VAL A 36 23.37 -6.32 -3.31
C VAL A 36 24.03 -5.55 -4.46
N PRO A 37 23.38 -4.54 -5.04
CA PRO A 37 23.97 -3.76 -6.11
C PRO A 37 25.29 -3.10 -5.70
N ALA A 38 26.27 -3.08 -6.59
CA ALA A 38 27.54 -2.45 -6.33
C ALA A 38 27.36 -0.96 -5.96
N GLY A 39 28.04 -0.54 -4.89
CA GLY A 39 27.95 0.83 -4.39
C GLY A 39 26.71 1.15 -3.54
N LEU A 40 25.85 0.17 -3.29
CA LEU A 40 24.73 0.35 -2.37
C LEU A 40 25.16 0.01 -0.95
N ASP A 41 24.97 0.95 -0.02
CA ASP A 41 25.08 0.69 1.42
C ASP A 41 23.79 0.05 1.92
N LEU A 42 23.86 -1.24 2.23
CA LEU A 42 22.68 -2.02 2.62
C LEU A 42 22.13 -1.56 3.98
N ASP A 43 22.96 -1.14 4.90
CA ASP A 43 22.53 -0.68 6.22
C ASP A 43 21.72 0.63 6.10
N LEU A 44 22.25 1.60 5.39
CA LEU A 44 21.51 2.84 5.07
C LEU A 44 20.22 2.57 4.28
N TRP A 45 20.25 1.60 3.37
CA TRP A 45 19.06 1.24 2.58
C TRP A 45 17.96 0.58 3.42
N CYS A 46 18.32 -0.27 4.37
CA CYS A 46 17.37 -0.87 5.30
C CYS A 46 16.83 0.15 6.31
N GLY A 47 17.66 1.14 6.68
CA GLY A 47 17.29 2.15 7.67
C GLY A 47 16.87 1.50 9.01
N PRO A 48 15.70 1.85 9.57
CA PRO A 48 15.22 1.28 10.83
C PRO A 48 14.68 -0.16 10.71
N ALA A 49 14.55 -0.70 9.50
CA ALA A 49 14.12 -2.07 9.30
C ALA A 49 15.27 -3.05 9.67
N PRO A 50 14.95 -4.31 9.99
CA PRO A 50 15.99 -5.31 10.23
C PRO A 50 16.96 -5.41 9.04
N LEU A 51 18.25 -5.42 9.33
CA LEU A 51 19.28 -5.59 8.32
C LEU A 51 19.16 -6.99 7.69
N ALA A 52 18.64 -7.05 6.50
CA ALA A 52 18.44 -8.30 5.79
C ALA A 52 18.56 -8.10 4.28
N VAL A 53 19.25 -9.02 3.62
CA VAL A 53 19.30 -9.05 2.16
C VAL A 53 17.97 -9.57 1.63
N PRO A 54 17.27 -8.81 0.75
CA PRO A 54 15.98 -9.24 0.22
C PRO A 54 16.07 -10.55 -0.58
N LYS A 55 15.06 -11.40 -0.41
CA LYS A 55 14.87 -12.62 -1.21
C LYS A 55 13.87 -12.37 -2.33
N ARG A 56 14.16 -11.44 -3.22
CA ARG A 56 13.32 -11.09 -4.36
C ARG A 56 14.13 -10.76 -5.59
N LYS A 57 13.56 -10.93 -6.78
CA LYS A 57 14.28 -10.73 -8.05
C LYS A 57 14.64 -9.26 -8.32
N LYS A 58 13.75 -8.34 -7.98
CA LYS A 58 13.98 -6.90 -8.17
C LYS A 58 14.35 -6.26 -6.84
N PHE A 59 15.62 -5.92 -6.67
CA PHE A 59 16.13 -5.38 -5.41
C PHE A 59 15.43 -4.06 -5.02
N HIS A 60 15.24 -3.14 -5.97
CA HIS A 60 14.78 -1.79 -5.65
C HIS A 60 13.28 -1.66 -5.43
N TYR A 61 12.44 -2.32 -6.26
CA TYR A 61 11.05 -1.90 -6.39
C TYR A 61 10.09 -2.69 -5.49
N ASP A 62 10.29 -3.97 -5.30
CA ASP A 62 9.28 -4.85 -4.69
C ASP A 62 9.31 -4.85 -3.16
N TRP A 63 9.92 -3.83 -2.55
CA TRP A 63 10.06 -3.68 -1.09
C TRP A 63 8.72 -3.63 -0.35
N HIS A 64 7.70 -3.02 -0.95
CA HIS A 64 6.40 -2.84 -0.33
C HIS A 64 5.60 -4.15 -0.18
N TRP A 65 6.03 -5.22 -0.85
CA TRP A 65 5.48 -6.54 -0.71
C TRP A 65 6.04 -7.34 0.48
N GLN A 66 6.88 -6.72 1.29
CA GLN A 66 7.49 -7.36 2.45
C GLN A 66 7.20 -6.59 3.73
N TRP A 67 6.61 -7.23 4.73
CA TRP A 67 6.23 -6.62 6.01
C TRP A 67 7.41 -5.98 6.75
N ALA A 68 8.62 -6.46 6.56
CA ALA A 68 9.81 -5.89 7.19
C ALA A 68 10.05 -4.41 6.83
N CYS A 69 9.57 -3.97 5.66
CA CYS A 69 9.83 -2.63 5.16
C CYS A 69 8.64 -2.00 4.40
N GLY A 70 7.51 -2.69 4.32
CA GLY A 70 6.33 -2.21 3.61
C GLY A 70 5.04 -2.82 4.12
N ASN A 71 3.91 -2.38 3.60
CA ASN A 71 2.57 -2.81 4.00
C ASN A 71 1.66 -3.08 2.78
N GLY A 72 2.26 -3.52 1.68
CA GLY A 72 1.56 -3.83 0.46
C GLY A 72 1.15 -2.61 -0.36
N ASP A 73 0.28 -2.84 -1.32
CA ASP A 73 -0.16 -1.78 -2.24
C ASP A 73 -1.16 -0.80 -1.59
N LEU A 74 -1.77 -1.18 -0.48
CA LEU A 74 -2.60 -0.27 0.29
C LEU A 74 -1.82 0.96 0.76
N GLY A 75 -0.64 0.76 1.34
CA GLY A 75 0.21 1.86 1.79
C GLY A 75 1.07 2.46 0.67
N ASN A 76 1.31 1.73 -0.42
CA ASN A 76 2.10 2.23 -1.55
C ASN A 76 1.25 3.07 -2.52
N GLN A 77 0.17 2.55 -3.03
CA GLN A 77 -0.71 3.19 -4.02
C GLN A 77 -2.06 3.61 -3.42
N GLY A 78 -2.66 2.76 -2.61
CA GLY A 78 -4.01 2.97 -2.07
C GLY A 78 -4.13 4.19 -1.17
N ILE A 79 -3.05 4.63 -0.56
CA ILE A 79 -3.01 5.84 0.26
C ILE A 79 -3.46 7.09 -0.53
N HIS A 80 -3.11 7.20 -1.80
CA HIS A 80 -3.53 8.32 -2.65
C HIS A 80 -5.05 8.34 -2.86
N GLN A 81 -5.63 7.17 -3.12
CA GLN A 81 -7.07 7.03 -3.31
C GLN A 81 -7.84 7.28 -2.00
N MET A 82 -7.34 6.78 -0.87
CA MET A 82 -7.94 7.00 0.44
C MET A 82 -7.92 8.48 0.83
N ASP A 83 -6.81 9.16 0.57
CA ASP A 83 -6.67 10.58 0.86
C ASP A 83 -7.67 11.42 0.05
N ILE A 84 -7.79 11.17 -1.24
CA ILE A 84 -8.79 11.83 -2.09
C ILE A 84 -10.22 11.54 -1.61
N ALA A 85 -10.53 10.31 -1.21
CA ALA A 85 -11.84 9.96 -0.66
C ALA A 85 -12.17 10.76 0.62
N ARG A 86 -11.20 10.89 1.52
CA ARG A 86 -11.33 11.72 2.73
C ARG A 86 -11.58 13.19 2.41
N TRP A 87 -10.90 13.75 1.42
CA TRP A 87 -11.14 15.13 0.99
C TRP A 87 -12.57 15.35 0.55
N PHE A 88 -13.18 14.38 -0.11
CA PHE A 88 -14.55 14.46 -0.58
C PHE A 88 -15.58 14.30 0.54
N LEU A 89 -15.27 13.50 1.55
CA LEU A 89 -16.08 13.39 2.76
C LEU A 89 -15.93 14.63 3.66
N GLY A 90 -14.83 15.37 3.53
CA GLY A 90 -14.51 16.51 4.39
C GLY A 90 -13.87 16.11 5.73
N GLU A 91 -13.42 14.86 5.83
CA GLU A 91 -12.85 14.32 7.06
C GLU A 91 -11.40 14.75 7.25
N THR A 92 -11.08 15.33 8.39
CA THR A 92 -9.74 15.80 8.76
C THR A 92 -9.07 14.90 9.79
N GLU A 93 -9.85 14.19 10.57
CA GLU A 93 -9.35 13.29 11.61
C GLU A 93 -9.15 11.87 11.09
N LEU A 94 -8.44 11.05 11.86
CA LEU A 94 -8.35 9.63 11.59
C LEU A 94 -9.70 8.95 11.90
N SER A 95 -10.06 7.97 11.07
CA SER A 95 -11.25 7.18 11.32
C SER A 95 -11.13 6.45 12.68
N PRO A 96 -12.09 6.60 13.58
CA PRO A 96 -12.09 5.90 14.87
C PRO A 96 -12.32 4.40 14.74
N ARG A 97 -12.81 3.95 13.59
CA ARG A 97 -13.10 2.54 13.34
C ARG A 97 -12.71 2.14 11.93
N ILE A 98 -11.81 1.16 11.85
CA ILE A 98 -11.30 0.63 10.58
C ILE A 98 -11.52 -0.88 10.56
N VAL A 99 -12.05 -1.37 9.45
CA VAL A 99 -12.13 -2.81 9.16
C VAL A 99 -11.38 -3.07 7.87
N SER A 100 -10.52 -4.08 7.88
CA SER A 100 -9.73 -4.46 6.70
C SER A 100 -9.78 -5.97 6.54
N PHE A 101 -9.93 -6.41 5.29
CA PHE A 101 -9.86 -7.82 4.92
C PHE A 101 -9.24 -7.97 3.54
N GLY A 102 -8.59 -9.11 3.33
CA GLY A 102 -7.86 -9.40 2.10
C GLY A 102 -6.72 -10.36 2.36
N GLY A 103 -5.82 -10.45 1.41
CA GLY A 103 -4.66 -11.33 1.51
C GLY A 103 -3.77 -11.25 0.30
N ARG A 104 -2.72 -12.07 0.29
CA ARG A 104 -1.91 -12.30 -0.88
C ARG A 104 -2.50 -13.46 -1.67
N LEU A 105 -3.19 -13.13 -2.76
CA LEU A 105 -4.00 -14.06 -3.52
C LEU A 105 -3.46 -14.18 -4.95
N GLY A 106 -3.58 -15.38 -5.53
CA GLY A 106 -3.20 -15.66 -6.91
C GLY A 106 -1.70 -15.83 -7.16
N TYR A 107 -0.87 -15.61 -6.14
CA TYR A 107 0.59 -15.76 -6.25
C TYR A 107 1.14 -16.59 -5.10
N ASP A 108 2.04 -17.51 -5.43
CA ASP A 108 2.96 -18.15 -4.50
C ASP A 108 4.36 -17.59 -4.80
N ASP A 109 4.75 -16.55 -4.06
CA ASP A 109 5.98 -15.80 -4.29
C ASP A 109 6.61 -15.31 -2.98
N ALA A 110 7.69 -14.56 -3.06
CA ALA A 110 8.43 -14.07 -1.91
C ALA A 110 7.71 -12.93 -1.14
N GLY A 111 6.57 -12.44 -1.64
CA GLY A 111 5.79 -11.41 -0.97
C GLY A 111 4.99 -11.98 0.20
N ASN A 112 4.87 -11.21 1.27
CA ASN A 112 4.11 -11.58 2.46
C ASN A 112 3.12 -10.50 2.94
N THR A 113 2.98 -9.42 2.17
CA THR A 113 1.92 -8.42 2.37
C THR A 113 0.74 -8.68 1.45
N PRO A 114 -0.47 -8.22 1.77
CA PRO A 114 -1.64 -8.35 0.90
C PRO A 114 -1.44 -7.68 -0.45
N ASN A 115 -1.91 -8.32 -1.53
CA ASN A 115 -2.04 -7.74 -2.87
C ASN A 115 -3.51 -7.49 -3.26
N THR A 116 -4.43 -8.04 -2.48
CA THR A 116 -5.87 -7.85 -2.64
C THR A 116 -6.43 -7.46 -1.28
N GLN A 117 -7.04 -6.28 -1.18
CA GLN A 117 -7.46 -5.75 0.10
C GLN A 117 -8.66 -4.81 -0.05
N VAL A 118 -9.57 -4.89 0.88
CA VAL A 118 -10.67 -3.93 1.09
C VAL A 118 -10.50 -3.33 2.47
N VAL A 119 -10.60 -2.02 2.55
CA VAL A 119 -10.54 -1.29 3.82
C VAL A 119 -11.77 -0.38 3.92
N VAL A 120 -12.46 -0.45 5.04
CA VAL A 120 -13.62 0.38 5.35
C VAL A 120 -13.26 1.28 6.53
N HIS A 121 -13.33 2.57 6.30
CA HIS A 121 -13.20 3.60 7.31
C HIS A 121 -14.60 4.08 7.69
N ASN A 122 -14.91 4.07 8.98
CA ASN A 122 -16.17 4.59 9.50
C ASN A 122 -15.88 5.84 10.36
N TYR A 123 -16.34 6.97 9.89
CA TYR A 123 -16.22 8.28 10.53
C TYR A 123 -17.46 8.67 11.31
#